data_933b86023c6c58ca2c3f824c202a09ba
#
_entry.id   933b86023c6c58ca2c3f824c202a09ba
#
_cell.length_a   1.000
_cell.length_b   1.000
_cell.length_c   1.000
_cell.angle_alpha   90.00
_cell.angle_beta   90.00
_cell.angle_gamma   90.00
#
_symmetry.space_group_name_H-M   'P 1'
#
loop_
_entity.id
_entity.type
_entity.pdbx_description
1 polymer ?
#
loop_
_entity_poly.entity_id
_entity_poly.type
_entity_poly.pdbx_seq_one_letter_code
_entity_poly.pdbx_strand_id
1 'polypeptide(L)'
;MIGIVAGFVVVAGGAALLNSRRAKRSAPTEEVGDDDTAEYLTMMVGVLYALVLGLALVSVWEAKDGVDANISAEAGALHQTYLLADGLPPDAAQRARAAAVTYATYVQNEEWPLMEQRKPLGPRGWMLLHDVQNAWTSFEPATNAQQQVDQLAFGQISVAYQARQGREADGGGGMSGVMWFGLLAGGALTLGLMFLFGIRRTRTHLVLAVGFTSLIAFMVVFIYALNSPFGGLLGVSPEPFASVGTGG
;
A
#
# COMPACT_ATOMS: atom_id res chain seq x y z
N MET A 1 -0.78 4.00 -14.72
CA MET A 1 -1.98 4.84 -14.50
C MET A 1 -2.74 5.12 -15.80
N ILE A 2 -2.14 5.76 -16.81
CA ILE A 2 -2.78 6.08 -18.11
C ILE A 2 -3.35 4.84 -18.81
N GLY A 3 -2.67 3.69 -18.76
CA GLY A 3 -3.13 2.44 -19.38
C GLY A 3 -4.39 1.83 -18.75
N ILE A 4 -4.59 1.97 -17.44
CA ILE A 4 -5.78 1.45 -16.73
C ILE A 4 -7.00 2.30 -17.08
N VAL A 5 -6.86 3.62 -17.04
CA VAL A 5 -7.93 4.56 -17.44
C VAL A 5 -8.27 4.38 -18.92
N ALA A 6 -7.26 4.24 -19.78
CA ALA A 6 -7.47 3.97 -21.20
C ALA A 6 -8.18 2.63 -21.43
N GLY A 7 -7.85 1.57 -20.66
CA GLY A 7 -8.55 0.29 -20.71
C GLY A 7 -10.04 0.39 -20.40
N PHE A 8 -10.41 1.11 -19.33
CA PHE A 8 -11.81 1.34 -18.97
C PHE A 8 -12.55 2.19 -20.02
N VAL A 9 -11.90 3.22 -20.55
CA VAL A 9 -12.49 4.07 -21.63
C VAL A 9 -12.69 3.25 -22.92
N VAL A 10 -11.74 2.36 -23.26
CA VAL A 10 -11.87 1.49 -24.45
C VAL A 10 -12.97 0.46 -24.26
N VAL A 11 -13.12 -0.16 -23.08
CA VAL A 11 -14.20 -1.10 -22.79
C VAL A 11 -15.56 -0.40 -22.83
N ALA A 12 -15.69 0.76 -22.18
CA ALA A 12 -16.92 1.55 -22.20
C ALA A 12 -17.27 2.04 -23.62
N GLY A 13 -16.30 2.55 -24.37
CA GLY A 13 -16.47 2.99 -25.74
C GLY A 13 -16.79 1.84 -26.71
N GLY A 14 -16.11 0.70 -26.54
CA GLY A 14 -16.35 -0.51 -27.33
C GLY A 14 -17.75 -1.09 -27.09
N ALA A 15 -18.20 -1.16 -25.84
CA ALA A 15 -19.55 -1.61 -25.48
C ALA A 15 -20.64 -0.65 -26.03
N ALA A 16 -20.42 0.67 -25.95
CA ALA A 16 -21.31 1.68 -26.52
C ALA A 16 -21.41 1.56 -28.06
N LEU A 17 -20.30 1.31 -28.75
CA LEU A 17 -20.26 1.10 -30.21
C LEU A 17 -20.96 -0.22 -30.63
N LEU A 18 -20.75 -1.31 -29.87
CA LEU A 18 -21.43 -2.59 -30.13
C LEU A 18 -22.92 -2.46 -29.91
N ASN A 19 -23.36 -1.76 -28.88
CA ASN A 19 -24.77 -1.51 -28.62
C ASN A 19 -25.40 -0.62 -29.71
N SER A 20 -24.67 0.39 -30.22
CA SER A 20 -25.15 1.24 -31.34
C SER A 20 -25.32 0.48 -32.66
N ARG A 21 -24.47 -0.56 -32.90
CA ARG A 21 -24.56 -1.43 -34.10
C ARG A 21 -25.70 -2.46 -33.97
N ARG A 22 -25.93 -3.04 -32.77
CA ARG A 22 -27.05 -3.95 -32.50
C ARG A 22 -28.40 -3.25 -32.63
N ALA A 23 -28.54 -2.05 -32.08
CA ALA A 23 -29.75 -1.26 -32.12
C ALA A 23 -30.20 -0.87 -33.56
N LYS A 24 -29.29 -0.93 -34.54
CA LYS A 24 -29.63 -0.75 -35.97
C LYS A 24 -30.12 -2.02 -36.64
N ARG A 25 -30.02 -3.20 -35.99
CA ARG A 25 -30.37 -4.50 -36.57
C ARG A 25 -31.62 -5.17 -36.00
N SER A 26 -32.17 -4.71 -34.88
CA SER A 26 -33.31 -5.34 -34.22
C SER A 26 -34.60 -4.52 -34.48
N ALA A 27 -35.54 -5.13 -35.17
CA ALA A 27 -36.94 -4.70 -35.17
C ALA A 27 -37.56 -4.97 -33.78
N PRO A 28 -38.56 -4.19 -33.32
CA PRO A 28 -39.14 -4.33 -32.00
C PRO A 28 -39.95 -5.64 -31.91
N THR A 29 -39.44 -6.62 -31.20
CA THR A 29 -40.21 -7.73 -30.68
C THR A 29 -40.44 -7.46 -29.21
N GLU A 30 -41.69 -7.33 -28.81
CA GLU A 30 -42.14 -7.19 -27.43
C GLU A 30 -41.88 -8.51 -26.68
N GLU A 31 -40.80 -8.60 -25.93
CA GLU A 31 -40.58 -9.57 -24.84
C GLU A 31 -40.33 -8.80 -23.55
N VAL A 32 -41.45 -8.37 -22.91
CA VAL A 32 -41.44 -7.50 -21.71
C VAL A 32 -40.93 -8.22 -20.46
N GLY A 33 -40.78 -9.55 -20.47
CA GLY A 33 -40.40 -10.34 -19.30
C GLY A 33 -38.87 -10.60 -19.12
N ASP A 34 -38.13 -10.66 -20.22
CA ASP A 34 -36.69 -10.98 -20.17
C ASP A 34 -35.79 -9.74 -19.85
N ASP A 35 -36.26 -8.55 -20.26
CA ASP A 35 -35.51 -7.31 -20.00
C ASP A 35 -35.45 -6.95 -18.50
N ASP A 36 -36.54 -7.15 -17.75
CA ASP A 36 -36.62 -6.85 -16.32
C ASP A 36 -35.71 -7.79 -15.52
N THR A 37 -35.65 -9.07 -15.89
CA THR A 37 -34.77 -10.07 -15.24
C THR A 37 -33.29 -9.73 -15.49
N ALA A 38 -32.89 -9.36 -16.69
CA ALA A 38 -31.55 -8.98 -17.06
C ALA A 38 -31.09 -7.70 -16.33
N GLU A 39 -31.98 -6.72 -16.17
CA GLU A 39 -31.71 -5.49 -15.40
C GLU A 39 -31.49 -5.81 -13.93
N TYR A 40 -32.29 -6.70 -13.34
CA TYR A 40 -32.15 -7.14 -11.96
C TYR A 40 -30.82 -7.87 -11.70
N LEU A 41 -30.44 -8.80 -12.58
CA LEU A 41 -29.17 -9.50 -12.52
C LEU A 41 -27.97 -8.55 -12.66
N THR A 42 -28.06 -7.57 -13.54
CA THR A 42 -27.02 -6.56 -13.72
C THR A 42 -26.83 -5.73 -12.44
N MET A 43 -27.93 -5.35 -11.78
CA MET A 43 -27.88 -4.65 -10.50
C MET A 43 -27.20 -5.50 -9.41
N MET A 44 -27.55 -6.79 -9.31
CA MET A 44 -26.92 -7.71 -8.34
C MET A 44 -25.41 -7.86 -8.57
N VAL A 45 -24.97 -8.00 -9.82
CA VAL A 45 -23.54 -8.05 -10.17
C VAL A 45 -22.84 -6.75 -9.78
N GLY A 46 -23.48 -5.61 -10.00
CA GLY A 46 -22.93 -4.31 -9.58
C GLY A 46 -22.72 -4.20 -8.07
N VAL A 47 -23.68 -4.68 -7.28
CA VAL A 47 -23.57 -4.70 -5.81
C VAL A 47 -22.45 -5.63 -5.35
N LEU A 48 -22.35 -6.83 -5.91
CA LEU A 48 -21.27 -7.77 -5.59
C LEU A 48 -19.89 -7.20 -5.95
N TYR A 49 -19.79 -6.54 -7.09
CA TYR A 49 -18.55 -5.88 -7.51
C TYR A 49 -18.18 -4.70 -6.60
N ALA A 50 -19.16 -3.90 -6.18
CA ALA A 50 -18.93 -2.82 -5.23
C ALA A 50 -18.38 -3.35 -3.87
N LEU A 51 -18.89 -4.50 -3.42
CA LEU A 51 -18.36 -5.17 -2.23
C LEU A 51 -16.90 -5.61 -2.41
N VAL A 52 -16.57 -6.22 -3.56
CA VAL A 52 -15.19 -6.62 -3.89
C VAL A 52 -14.25 -5.41 -3.95
N LEU A 53 -14.69 -4.30 -4.56
CA LEU A 53 -13.95 -3.04 -4.58
C LEU A 53 -13.68 -2.51 -3.17
N GLY A 54 -14.69 -2.53 -2.30
CA GLY A 54 -14.57 -2.10 -0.92
C GLY A 54 -13.56 -2.94 -0.14
N LEU A 55 -13.63 -4.27 -0.26
CA LEU A 55 -12.68 -5.18 0.39
C LEU A 55 -11.25 -5.00 -0.15
N ALA A 56 -11.09 -4.80 -1.45
CA ALA A 56 -9.79 -4.53 -2.04
C ALA A 56 -9.20 -3.21 -1.54
N LEU A 57 -10.01 -2.17 -1.40
CA LEU A 57 -9.58 -0.88 -0.85
C LEU A 57 -9.13 -1.02 0.60
N VAL A 58 -9.90 -1.70 1.44
CA VAL A 58 -9.56 -1.93 2.86
C VAL A 58 -8.24 -2.71 2.95
N SER A 59 -8.08 -3.78 2.19
CA SER A 59 -6.86 -4.59 2.19
C SER A 59 -5.60 -3.79 1.83
N VAL A 60 -5.69 -2.90 0.84
CA VAL A 60 -4.54 -2.07 0.45
C VAL A 60 -4.28 -0.96 1.47
N TRP A 61 -5.34 -0.43 2.08
CA TRP A 61 -5.22 0.55 3.16
C TRP A 61 -4.53 -0.05 4.39
N GLU A 62 -4.98 -1.22 4.85
CA GLU A 62 -4.37 -1.94 5.98
C GLU A 62 -2.89 -2.28 5.72
N ALA A 63 -2.56 -2.71 4.50
CA ALA A 63 -1.17 -2.97 4.12
C ALA A 63 -0.30 -1.69 4.23
N LYS A 64 -0.81 -0.55 3.78
CA LYS A 64 -0.13 0.74 3.90
C LYS A 64 0.05 1.18 5.36
N ASP A 65 -1.00 1.04 6.18
CA ASP A 65 -0.95 1.37 7.61
C ASP A 65 0.05 0.47 8.35
N GLY A 66 0.15 -0.82 7.96
CA GLY A 66 1.15 -1.75 8.47
C GLY A 66 2.59 -1.30 8.16
N VAL A 67 2.84 -0.83 6.96
CA VAL A 67 4.16 -0.25 6.58
C VAL A 67 4.49 0.97 7.43
N ASP A 68 3.55 1.90 7.59
CA ASP A 68 3.74 3.12 8.39
C ASP A 68 4.01 2.80 9.86
N ALA A 69 3.27 1.83 10.42
CA ALA A 69 3.50 1.33 11.77
C ALA A 69 4.89 0.70 11.93
N ASN A 70 5.34 -0.10 10.97
CA ASN A 70 6.68 -0.70 10.99
C ASN A 70 7.79 0.36 10.91
N ILE A 71 7.64 1.38 10.07
CA ILE A 71 8.58 2.51 9.97
C ILE A 71 8.68 3.25 11.29
N SER A 72 7.55 3.58 11.88
CA SER A 72 7.48 4.29 13.15
C SER A 72 8.07 3.46 14.31
N ALA A 73 7.79 2.14 14.33
CA ALA A 73 8.34 1.24 15.34
C ALA A 73 9.85 1.07 15.19
N GLU A 74 10.37 0.92 13.97
CA GLU A 74 11.80 0.80 13.68
C GLU A 74 12.57 2.05 14.12
N ALA A 75 12.12 3.22 13.67
CA ALA A 75 12.74 4.49 14.01
C ALA A 75 12.61 4.82 15.50
N GLY A 76 11.46 4.57 16.11
CA GLY A 76 11.22 4.76 17.54
C GLY A 76 12.12 3.86 18.40
N ALA A 77 12.29 2.59 18.02
CA ALA A 77 13.17 1.67 18.71
C ALA A 77 14.64 2.11 18.64
N LEU A 78 15.09 2.59 17.48
CA LEU A 78 16.44 3.15 17.32
C LEU A 78 16.64 4.43 18.15
N HIS A 79 15.65 5.30 18.16
CA HIS A 79 15.69 6.52 18.98
C HIS A 79 15.75 6.18 20.46
N GLN A 80 14.95 5.22 20.95
CA GLN A 80 15.04 4.74 22.33
C GLN A 80 16.42 4.14 22.63
N THR A 81 16.98 3.36 21.72
CA THR A 81 18.34 2.81 21.86
C THR A 81 19.37 3.92 21.95
N TYR A 82 19.24 4.99 21.16
CA TYR A 82 20.09 6.18 21.21
C TYR A 82 20.02 6.89 22.57
N LEU A 83 18.81 7.07 23.13
CA LEU A 83 18.62 7.71 24.45
C LEU A 83 19.12 6.84 25.60
N LEU A 84 18.89 5.52 25.56
CA LEU A 84 19.38 4.58 26.57
C LEU A 84 20.90 4.57 26.68
N ALA A 85 21.62 4.98 25.64
CA ALA A 85 23.08 5.10 25.67
C ALA A 85 23.61 6.11 26.72
N ASP A 86 22.75 7.02 27.26
CA ASP A 86 23.09 7.89 28.37
C ASP A 86 23.48 7.11 29.64
N GLY A 87 22.97 5.90 29.80
CA GLY A 87 23.32 5.03 30.92
C GLY A 87 24.64 4.29 30.77
N LEU A 88 25.35 4.44 29.66
CA LEU A 88 26.61 3.78 29.35
C LEU A 88 27.83 4.68 29.68
N PRO A 89 29.03 4.11 29.88
CA PRO A 89 30.28 4.88 29.88
C PRO A 89 30.46 5.66 28.56
N PRO A 90 31.15 6.82 28.58
CA PRO A 90 31.20 7.76 27.44
C PRO A 90 31.62 7.11 26.12
N ASP A 91 32.60 6.24 26.11
CA ASP A 91 33.08 5.58 24.89
C ASP A 91 32.07 4.56 24.32
N ALA A 92 31.38 3.82 25.19
CA ALA A 92 30.31 2.89 24.79
C ALA A 92 29.09 3.65 24.31
N ALA A 93 28.68 4.71 25.00
CA ALA A 93 27.59 5.59 24.61
C ALA A 93 27.82 6.20 23.22
N GLN A 94 29.03 6.69 22.96
CA GLN A 94 29.37 7.26 21.66
C GLN A 94 29.26 6.22 20.53
N ARG A 95 29.77 5.00 20.75
CA ARG A 95 29.64 3.92 19.74
C ARG A 95 28.19 3.54 19.48
N ALA A 96 27.39 3.34 20.53
CA ALA A 96 26.00 2.97 20.41
C ALA A 96 25.18 4.04 19.65
N ARG A 97 25.36 5.31 19.99
CA ARG A 97 24.73 6.43 19.31
C ARG A 97 25.17 6.56 17.84
N ALA A 98 26.48 6.47 17.59
CA ALA A 98 27.00 6.56 16.23
C ALA A 98 26.46 5.43 15.35
N ALA A 99 26.35 4.21 15.85
CA ALA A 99 25.78 3.09 15.11
C ALA A 99 24.29 3.33 14.78
N ALA A 100 23.47 3.78 15.74
CA ALA A 100 22.06 4.07 15.53
C ALA A 100 21.85 5.17 14.49
N VAL A 101 22.61 6.28 14.58
CA VAL A 101 22.55 7.39 13.61
C VAL A 101 23.02 6.95 12.21
N THR A 102 24.09 6.16 12.14
CA THR A 102 24.60 5.64 10.86
C THR A 102 23.55 4.78 10.16
N TYR A 103 22.91 3.89 10.91
CA TYR A 103 21.83 3.06 10.38
C TYR A 103 20.64 3.92 9.88
N ALA A 104 20.15 4.83 10.71
CA ALA A 104 19.01 5.69 10.35
C ALA A 104 19.31 6.55 9.11
N THR A 105 20.51 7.11 9.02
CA THR A 105 20.98 7.89 7.87
C THR A 105 21.04 7.03 6.60
N TYR A 106 21.52 5.80 6.71
CA TYR A 106 21.56 4.85 5.59
C TYR A 106 20.17 4.49 5.09
N VAL A 107 19.22 4.24 5.99
CA VAL A 107 17.84 3.95 5.61
C VAL A 107 17.25 5.12 4.83
N GLN A 108 17.42 6.36 5.31
CA GLN A 108 16.87 7.55 4.66
C GLN A 108 17.46 7.82 3.27
N ASN A 109 18.79 7.72 3.16
CA ASN A 109 19.47 8.23 1.98
C ASN A 109 19.71 7.17 0.90
N GLU A 110 19.80 5.89 1.30
CA GLU A 110 20.15 4.80 0.39
C GLU A 110 19.00 3.81 0.17
N GLU A 111 18.36 3.35 1.26
CA GLU A 111 17.28 2.36 1.13
C GLU A 111 15.98 2.98 0.66
N TRP A 112 15.65 4.19 1.15
CA TRP A 112 14.39 4.82 0.82
C TRP A 112 14.20 5.04 -0.68
N PRO A 113 15.17 5.63 -1.42
CA PRO A 113 15.08 5.76 -2.87
C PRO A 113 14.95 4.42 -3.62
N LEU A 114 15.51 3.34 -3.08
CA LEU A 114 15.35 2.01 -3.65
C LEU A 114 13.92 1.47 -3.46
N MET A 115 13.34 1.67 -2.26
CA MET A 115 11.97 1.27 -1.97
C MET A 115 10.95 2.04 -2.79
N GLU A 116 11.13 3.34 -2.96
CA GLU A 116 10.30 4.15 -3.86
C GLU A 116 10.31 3.63 -5.31
N GLN A 117 11.47 3.16 -5.77
CA GLN A 117 11.64 2.57 -7.09
C GLN A 117 11.27 1.07 -7.15
N ARG A 118 10.82 0.48 -6.04
CA ARG A 118 10.53 -0.96 -5.91
C ARG A 118 11.72 -1.84 -6.28
N LYS A 119 12.94 -1.39 -5.98
CA LYS A 119 14.16 -2.15 -6.18
C LYS A 119 14.47 -3.00 -4.94
N PRO A 120 15.11 -4.17 -5.13
CA PRO A 120 15.51 -4.99 -4.00
C PRO A 120 16.55 -4.26 -3.14
N LEU A 121 16.41 -4.40 -1.81
CA LEU A 121 17.37 -3.89 -0.84
C LEU A 121 18.57 -4.85 -0.75
N GLY A 122 19.76 -4.27 -0.55
CA GLY A 122 20.98 -5.04 -0.31
C GLY A 122 21.14 -5.47 1.16
N PRO A 123 22.12 -6.31 1.47
CA PRO A 123 22.35 -6.78 2.83
C PRO A 123 22.91 -5.71 3.79
N ARG A 124 23.31 -4.56 3.28
CA ARG A 124 24.02 -3.52 4.06
C ARG A 124 23.20 -2.97 5.21
N GLY A 125 21.89 -2.79 5.03
CA GLY A 125 21.02 -2.33 6.11
C GLY A 125 20.96 -3.33 7.27
N TRP A 126 20.92 -4.64 6.98
CA TRP A 126 21.00 -5.67 8.01
C TRP A 126 22.36 -5.69 8.72
N MET A 127 23.44 -5.47 7.98
CA MET A 127 24.79 -5.35 8.60
C MET A 127 24.86 -4.14 9.53
N LEU A 128 24.35 -2.97 9.13
CA LEU A 128 24.34 -1.77 9.96
C LEU A 128 23.44 -1.93 11.20
N LEU A 129 22.30 -2.62 11.07
CA LEU A 129 21.45 -2.94 12.24
C LEU A 129 22.16 -3.92 13.19
N HIS A 130 22.94 -4.85 12.64
CA HIS A 130 23.79 -5.73 13.44
C HIS A 130 24.91 -4.95 14.14
N ASP A 131 25.48 -3.91 13.51
CA ASP A 131 26.46 -3.04 14.14
C ASP A 131 25.85 -2.26 15.32
N VAL A 132 24.57 -1.87 15.24
CA VAL A 132 23.84 -1.32 16.41
C VAL A 132 23.84 -2.35 17.55
N GLN A 133 23.48 -3.59 17.27
CA GLN A 133 23.49 -4.66 18.27
C GLN A 133 24.92 -4.89 18.83
N ASN A 134 25.93 -4.93 17.98
CA ASN A 134 27.33 -5.15 18.39
C ASN A 134 27.86 -4.04 19.29
N ALA A 135 27.44 -2.79 19.07
CA ALA A 135 27.84 -1.68 19.93
C ALA A 135 27.40 -1.88 21.39
N TRP A 136 26.24 -2.54 21.59
CA TRP A 136 25.74 -2.91 22.93
C TRP A 136 26.33 -4.19 23.45
N THR A 137 26.50 -5.25 22.65
CA THR A 137 27.11 -6.51 23.09
C THR A 137 28.60 -6.39 23.46
N SER A 138 29.29 -5.36 22.95
CA SER A 138 30.70 -5.10 23.26
C SER A 138 30.91 -4.40 24.61
N PHE A 139 29.85 -4.07 25.33
CA PHE A 139 29.87 -3.45 26.65
C PHE A 139 29.56 -4.48 27.74
N GLU A 140 30.38 -4.55 28.79
CA GLU A 140 30.12 -5.37 29.98
C GLU A 140 29.56 -4.48 31.10
N PRO A 141 28.29 -4.68 31.52
CA PRO A 141 27.68 -3.89 32.59
C PRO A 141 28.38 -4.12 33.92
N ALA A 142 28.91 -3.08 34.55
CA ALA A 142 29.58 -3.13 35.84
C ALA A 142 28.63 -2.90 37.02
N THR A 143 27.44 -2.35 36.78
CA THR A 143 26.44 -2.03 37.81
C THR A 143 25.06 -2.59 37.44
N ASN A 144 24.20 -2.80 38.45
CA ASN A 144 22.83 -3.23 38.23
C ASN A 144 22.04 -2.23 37.33
N ALA A 145 22.31 -0.93 37.46
CA ALA A 145 21.69 0.09 36.62
C ALA A 145 22.07 -0.06 35.15
N GLN A 146 23.35 -0.29 34.86
CA GLN A 146 23.85 -0.56 33.51
C GLN A 146 23.26 -1.84 32.94
N GLN A 147 23.13 -2.89 33.77
CA GLN A 147 22.50 -4.14 33.34
C GLN A 147 21.00 -3.96 32.96
N GLN A 148 20.27 -3.13 33.68
CA GLN A 148 18.88 -2.80 33.33
C GLN A 148 18.79 -2.02 32.01
N VAL A 149 19.68 -1.03 31.83
CA VAL A 149 19.74 -0.25 30.59
C VAL A 149 20.07 -1.16 29.40
N ASP A 150 21.01 -2.05 29.56
CA ASP A 150 21.43 -3.03 28.55
C ASP A 150 20.26 -3.95 28.14
N GLN A 151 19.53 -4.50 29.10
CA GLN A 151 18.33 -5.32 28.84
C GLN A 151 17.24 -4.55 28.09
N LEU A 152 16.99 -3.27 28.47
CA LEU A 152 16.03 -2.43 27.77
C LEU A 152 16.47 -2.15 26.34
N ALA A 153 17.75 -1.90 26.11
CA ALA A 153 18.30 -1.66 24.78
C ALA A 153 18.16 -2.90 23.87
N PHE A 154 18.45 -4.10 24.38
CA PHE A 154 18.22 -5.33 23.61
C PHE A 154 16.75 -5.55 23.28
N GLY A 155 15.84 -5.18 24.17
CA GLY A 155 14.41 -5.16 23.90
C GLY A 155 14.08 -4.27 22.70
N GLN A 156 14.61 -3.04 22.67
CA GLN A 156 14.40 -2.11 21.57
C GLN A 156 15.07 -2.58 20.27
N ILE A 157 16.27 -3.11 20.33
CA ILE A 157 16.95 -3.69 19.16
C ILE A 157 16.11 -4.82 18.56
N SER A 158 15.52 -5.69 19.39
CA SER A 158 14.60 -6.73 18.91
C SER A 158 13.38 -6.16 18.18
N VAL A 159 12.79 -5.07 18.69
CA VAL A 159 11.70 -4.35 18.02
C VAL A 159 12.17 -3.81 16.68
N ALA A 160 13.35 -3.18 16.62
CA ALA A 160 13.92 -2.66 15.38
C ALA A 160 14.11 -3.77 14.31
N TYR A 161 14.61 -4.95 14.71
CA TYR A 161 14.72 -6.10 13.81
C TYR A 161 13.38 -6.57 13.24
N GLN A 162 12.38 -6.71 14.10
CA GLN A 162 11.03 -7.15 13.69
C GLN A 162 10.37 -6.11 12.78
N ALA A 163 10.45 -4.84 13.13
CA ALA A 163 9.89 -3.74 12.37
C ALA A 163 10.56 -3.60 10.99
N ARG A 164 11.90 -3.75 10.92
CA ARG A 164 12.62 -3.80 9.65
C ARG A 164 12.16 -4.95 8.77
N GLN A 165 12.04 -6.15 9.35
CA GLN A 165 11.57 -7.32 8.62
C GLN A 165 10.15 -7.08 8.05
N GLY A 166 9.24 -6.49 8.84
CA GLY A 166 7.91 -6.09 8.39
C GLY A 166 7.96 -5.08 7.25
N ARG A 167 8.77 -4.00 7.41
CA ARG A 167 8.95 -2.97 6.38
C ARG A 167 9.47 -3.54 5.05
N GLU A 168 10.42 -4.47 5.09
CA GLU A 168 10.94 -5.12 3.87
C GLU A 168 9.92 -6.08 3.24
N ALA A 169 9.19 -6.85 4.05
CA ALA A 169 8.18 -7.78 3.57
C ALA A 169 6.99 -7.05 2.91
N ASP A 170 6.49 -6.02 3.57
CA ASP A 170 5.35 -5.25 3.09
C ASP A 170 5.73 -4.30 1.94
N GLY A 171 6.97 -3.83 1.93
CA GLY A 171 7.52 -2.99 0.87
C GLY A 171 7.66 -3.68 -0.48
N GLY A 172 7.86 -5.00 -0.47
CA GLY A 172 7.89 -5.84 -1.68
C GLY A 172 6.51 -6.34 -2.13
N GLY A 173 5.50 -6.26 -1.26
CA GLY A 173 4.19 -6.84 -1.43
C GLY A 173 3.12 -5.83 -1.84
N GLY A 174 2.89 -5.65 -3.13
CA GLY A 174 1.64 -5.07 -3.62
C GLY A 174 0.55 -6.14 -3.78
N MET A 175 -0.67 -5.73 -4.13
CA MET A 175 -1.74 -6.65 -4.55
C MET A 175 -1.22 -7.64 -5.59
N SER A 176 -1.51 -8.93 -5.40
CA SER A 176 -1.10 -9.97 -6.34
C SER A 176 -1.71 -9.74 -7.73
N GLY A 177 -1.03 -10.22 -8.79
CA GLY A 177 -1.53 -10.11 -10.15
C GLY A 177 -2.91 -10.76 -10.33
N VAL A 178 -3.22 -11.81 -9.56
CA VAL A 178 -4.54 -12.48 -9.57
C VAL A 178 -5.62 -11.55 -9.02
N MET A 179 -5.34 -10.82 -7.93
CA MET A 179 -6.29 -9.84 -7.37
C MET A 179 -6.53 -8.69 -8.35
N TRP A 180 -5.48 -8.20 -8.99
CA TRP A 180 -5.62 -7.18 -10.06
C TRP A 180 -6.44 -7.68 -11.23
N PHE A 181 -6.21 -8.90 -11.67
CA PHE A 181 -7.01 -9.51 -12.73
C PHE A 181 -8.49 -9.60 -12.33
N GLY A 182 -8.79 -10.09 -11.12
CA GLY A 182 -10.16 -10.18 -10.61
C GLY A 182 -10.85 -8.82 -10.54
N LEU A 183 -10.14 -7.79 -10.05
CA LEU A 183 -10.64 -6.42 -9.94
C LEU A 183 -10.96 -5.83 -11.31
N LEU A 184 -10.05 -5.95 -12.27
CA LEU A 184 -10.24 -5.40 -13.62
C LEU A 184 -11.28 -6.18 -14.43
N ALA A 185 -11.26 -7.51 -14.35
CA ALA A 185 -12.23 -8.37 -15.04
C ALA A 185 -13.64 -8.19 -14.48
N GLY A 186 -13.79 -8.10 -13.15
CA GLY A 186 -15.05 -7.81 -12.48
C GLY A 186 -15.62 -6.45 -12.88
N GLY A 187 -14.78 -5.42 -12.93
CA GLY A 187 -15.17 -4.09 -13.41
C GLY A 187 -15.61 -4.09 -14.88
N ALA A 188 -14.83 -4.76 -15.73
CA ALA A 188 -15.17 -4.88 -17.15
C ALA A 188 -16.48 -5.64 -17.36
N LEU A 189 -16.72 -6.73 -16.61
CA LEU A 189 -17.97 -7.48 -16.64
C LEU A 189 -19.15 -6.62 -16.21
N THR A 190 -19.02 -5.93 -15.06
CA THR A 190 -20.08 -5.05 -14.52
C THR A 190 -20.46 -3.95 -15.51
N LEU A 191 -19.46 -3.26 -16.06
CA LEU A 191 -19.70 -2.24 -17.09
C LEU A 191 -20.25 -2.85 -18.37
N GLY A 192 -19.75 -4.01 -18.80
CA GLY A 192 -20.24 -4.71 -19.98
C GLY A 192 -21.73 -5.06 -19.88
N LEU A 193 -22.16 -5.63 -18.75
CA LEU A 193 -23.55 -5.96 -18.49
C LEU A 193 -24.43 -4.69 -18.44
N MET A 194 -23.97 -3.65 -17.75
CA MET A 194 -24.67 -2.37 -17.67
C MET A 194 -24.90 -1.76 -19.06
N PHE A 195 -23.89 -1.78 -19.95
CA PHE A 195 -24.02 -1.25 -21.32
C PHE A 195 -24.86 -2.16 -22.24
N LEU A 196 -24.88 -3.49 -21.98
CA LEU A 196 -25.68 -4.44 -22.76
C LEU A 196 -27.16 -4.39 -22.43
N PHE A 197 -27.53 -4.25 -21.15
CA PHE A 197 -28.89 -4.43 -20.66
C PHE A 197 -29.52 -3.17 -20.05
N GLY A 198 -28.72 -2.21 -19.55
CA GLY A 198 -29.20 -1.12 -18.69
C GLY A 198 -29.35 0.24 -19.35
N ILE A 199 -28.95 0.46 -20.61
CA ILE A 199 -28.99 1.81 -21.21
C ILE A 199 -30.16 1.95 -22.19
N ARG A 200 -31.25 2.46 -21.67
CA ARG A 200 -32.25 3.14 -22.52
C ARG A 200 -31.66 4.47 -23.02
N ARG A 201 -31.84 4.83 -24.30
CA ARG A 201 -31.24 5.99 -24.99
C ARG A 201 -31.64 7.37 -24.44
N THR A 202 -31.97 7.50 -23.17
CA THR A 202 -32.31 8.75 -22.52
C THR A 202 -31.05 9.45 -22.03
N ARG A 203 -30.95 10.78 -22.16
CA ARG A 203 -29.83 11.58 -21.68
C ARG A 203 -29.49 11.30 -20.20
N THR A 204 -30.50 11.09 -19.37
CA THR A 204 -30.38 10.75 -17.95
C THR A 204 -29.62 9.42 -17.75
N HIS A 205 -29.96 8.37 -18.50
CA HIS A 205 -29.27 7.08 -18.41
C HIS A 205 -27.80 7.16 -18.83
N LEU A 206 -27.48 7.98 -19.85
CA LEU A 206 -26.13 8.23 -20.27
C LEU A 206 -25.32 8.93 -19.17
N VAL A 207 -25.87 9.94 -18.51
CA VAL A 207 -25.23 10.66 -17.41
C VAL A 207 -24.96 9.73 -16.23
N LEU A 208 -25.94 8.90 -15.86
CA LEU A 208 -25.78 7.89 -14.78
C LEU A 208 -24.69 6.85 -15.13
N ALA A 209 -24.69 6.35 -16.37
CA ALA A 209 -23.68 5.39 -16.83
C ALA A 209 -22.27 5.98 -16.80
N VAL A 210 -22.09 7.22 -17.25
CA VAL A 210 -20.82 7.93 -17.18
C VAL A 210 -20.40 8.16 -15.72
N GLY A 211 -21.32 8.58 -14.85
CA GLY A 211 -21.07 8.79 -13.44
C GLY A 211 -20.60 7.49 -12.75
N PHE A 212 -21.31 6.38 -12.99
CA PHE A 212 -20.95 5.07 -12.42
C PHE A 212 -19.60 4.56 -12.94
N THR A 213 -19.35 4.67 -14.24
CA THR A 213 -18.05 4.30 -14.83
C THR A 213 -16.90 5.13 -14.26
N SER A 214 -17.14 6.44 -14.07
CA SER A 214 -16.16 7.35 -13.47
C SER A 214 -15.88 7.00 -12.02
N LEU A 215 -16.88 6.59 -11.25
CA LEU A 215 -16.72 6.15 -9.87
C LEU A 215 -15.87 4.87 -9.79
N ILE A 216 -16.16 3.86 -10.61
CA ILE A 216 -15.36 2.63 -10.68
C ILE A 216 -13.91 2.96 -11.08
N ALA A 217 -13.71 3.76 -12.11
CA ALA A 217 -12.38 4.16 -12.56
C ALA A 217 -11.62 4.91 -11.45
N PHE A 218 -12.28 5.82 -10.75
CA PHE A 218 -11.70 6.53 -9.60
C PHE A 218 -11.27 5.56 -8.50
N MET A 219 -12.13 4.61 -8.12
CA MET A 219 -11.82 3.61 -7.08
C MET A 219 -10.63 2.74 -7.47
N VAL A 220 -10.57 2.26 -8.71
CA VAL A 220 -9.45 1.44 -9.20
C VAL A 220 -8.14 2.24 -9.21
N VAL A 221 -8.18 3.51 -9.62
CA VAL A 221 -7.01 4.41 -9.58
C VAL A 221 -6.59 4.69 -8.14
N PHE A 222 -7.53 4.87 -7.23
CA PHE A 222 -7.27 5.10 -5.82
C PHE A 222 -6.62 3.88 -5.15
N ILE A 223 -7.15 2.66 -5.40
CA ILE A 223 -6.53 1.40 -4.98
C ILE A 223 -5.11 1.28 -5.55
N TYR A 224 -4.91 1.64 -6.83
CA TYR A 224 -3.59 1.62 -7.44
C TYR A 224 -2.61 2.60 -6.77
N ALA A 225 -3.07 3.79 -6.41
CA ALA A 225 -2.25 4.78 -5.72
C ALA A 225 -1.83 4.31 -4.32
N LEU A 226 -2.73 3.67 -3.58
CA LEU A 226 -2.45 3.10 -2.27
C LEU A 226 -1.57 1.83 -2.33
N ASN A 227 -1.59 1.09 -3.44
CA ASN A 227 -0.81 -0.13 -3.64
C ASN A 227 0.72 0.11 -3.77
N SER A 228 1.18 1.35 -3.58
CA SER A 228 2.60 1.74 -3.60
C SER A 228 2.93 2.47 -2.29
N PRO A 229 3.17 1.75 -1.18
CA PRO A 229 3.29 2.37 0.13
C PRO A 229 4.45 3.36 0.24
N PHE A 230 5.57 3.14 -0.45
CA PHE A 230 6.74 4.03 -0.40
C PHE A 230 6.76 5.10 -1.49
N GLY A 231 5.93 4.99 -2.53
CA GLY A 231 5.99 5.89 -3.69
C GLY A 231 4.67 6.58 -4.00
N GLY A 232 4.74 7.73 -4.68
CA GLY A 232 3.57 8.48 -5.14
C GLY A 232 3.04 9.50 -4.14
N LEU A 233 1.88 10.09 -4.46
CA LEU A 233 1.27 11.18 -3.66
C LEU A 233 0.81 10.75 -2.25
N LEU A 234 0.59 9.47 -2.04
CA LEU A 234 0.09 8.89 -0.79
C LEU A 234 1.15 8.02 -0.09
N GLY A 235 2.41 8.08 -0.53
CA GLY A 235 3.51 7.32 0.05
C GLY A 235 3.78 7.72 1.50
N VAL A 236 4.31 6.78 2.28
CA VAL A 236 4.85 7.02 3.62
C VAL A 236 6.18 7.77 3.52
N SER A 237 6.57 8.46 4.59
CA SER A 237 7.77 9.31 4.65
C SER A 237 8.87 8.65 5.49
N PRO A 238 10.18 8.87 5.17
CA PRO A 238 11.30 8.47 6.02
C PRO A 238 11.49 9.37 7.25
N GLU A 239 10.64 10.37 7.43
CA GLU A 239 10.74 11.39 8.47
C GLU A 239 10.96 10.83 9.90
N PRO A 240 10.34 9.71 10.31
CA PRO A 240 10.60 9.13 11.62
C PRO A 240 12.08 8.82 11.89
N PHE A 241 12.84 8.42 10.88
CA PHE A 241 14.27 8.16 11.03
C PHE A 241 15.10 9.44 11.23
N ALA A 242 14.61 10.62 10.81
CA ALA A 242 15.29 11.88 11.05
C ALA A 242 15.34 12.26 12.54
N SER A 243 14.42 11.73 13.34
CA SER A 243 14.39 11.94 14.78
C SER A 243 15.47 11.15 15.53
N VAL A 244 16.07 10.11 14.91
CA VAL A 244 17.16 9.34 15.51
C VAL A 244 18.40 10.21 15.61
N GLY A 245 18.83 10.53 16.84
CA GLY A 245 19.99 11.39 17.09
C GLY A 245 19.67 12.85 17.35
N THR A 246 18.42 13.30 17.19
CA THR A 246 17.99 14.58 17.75
C THR A 246 17.55 14.34 19.20
N GLY A 247 18.35 14.84 20.14
CA GLY A 247 17.88 14.90 21.54
C GLY A 247 16.61 15.76 21.56
N GLY A 248 15.49 15.20 22.05
CA GLY A 248 14.22 15.87 22.16
C GLY A 248 14.27 17.11 23.05
#